data_11f2612e24a943e41a13c68590a083b7
#
_entry.id   11f2612e24a943e41a13c68590a083b7
#
_cell.length_a   1.000
_cell.length_b   1.000
_cell.length_c   1.000
_cell.angle_alpha   90.00
_cell.angle_beta   90.00
_cell.angle_gamma   90.00
#
_symmetry.space_group_name_H-M   'P 1'
#
loop_
_entity.id
_entity.type
_entity.pdbx_description
1 polymer ?
#
loop_
_entity_poly.entity_id
_entity_poly.type
_entity_poly.pdbx_seq_one_letter_code
_entity_poly.pdbx_strand_id
1 'polypeptide(L)'
;MNAITVLLKTEHIAAVCLLVFGLTRAGAQAAQAADHLPGYQAISMKDDLAHRSPDIHWPAGFEPEKADLFAHNDLIINASCERVWTHIIAAKRWPTWYPNSKDVEIQGGDPVLRDATVFRWTTFGLAIESKVHEYVLNQRLGWYGYAPGAEPTFYHSWYLEPEGTMCHVVMDEAGVGKDVASLRKSDETLMHRGHDLWLATLKWMAEQK
;
A
#
# COMPACT_ATOMS: atom_id res chain seq x y z
N MET A 1 57.26 28.31 -4.40
CA MET A 1 56.37 27.55 -5.29
C MET A 1 55.87 26.36 -4.45
N ASN A 2 54.74 26.49 -3.80
CA ASN A 2 54.18 25.47 -2.91
C ASN A 2 52.96 24.82 -3.59
N ALA A 3 53.07 23.53 -3.81
CA ALA A 3 51.98 22.70 -4.28
C ALA A 3 51.02 22.40 -3.11
N ILE A 4 49.76 22.83 -3.21
CA ILE A 4 48.68 22.49 -2.27
C ILE A 4 47.99 21.23 -2.79
N THR A 5 48.21 20.15 -2.07
CA THR A 5 47.52 18.89 -2.29
C THR A 5 46.12 18.98 -1.66
N VAL A 6 45.07 18.95 -2.48
CA VAL A 6 43.68 18.86 -2.01
C VAL A 6 43.36 17.42 -1.71
N LEU A 7 43.25 17.08 -0.43
CA LEU A 7 42.65 15.81 0.03
C LEU A 7 41.11 15.92 -0.07
N LEU A 8 40.52 15.24 -1.01
CA LEU A 8 39.09 14.99 -1.03
C LEU A 8 38.75 13.91 0.01
N LYS A 9 38.05 14.30 1.05
CA LYS A 9 37.49 13.40 2.04
C LYS A 9 36.32 12.60 1.44
N THR A 10 36.53 11.30 1.27
CA THR A 10 35.51 10.29 1.00
C THR A 10 34.97 9.78 2.33
N GLU A 11 34.04 10.51 2.94
CA GLU A 11 33.29 10.02 4.09
C GLU A 11 31.85 10.51 3.95
N HIS A 12 30.97 9.71 3.34
CA HIS A 12 29.50 9.85 3.49
C HIS A 12 28.69 8.70 2.84
N ILE A 13 29.25 7.47 2.79
CA ILE A 13 28.48 6.31 2.25
C ILE A 13 28.19 5.23 3.32
N ALA A 14 28.56 5.43 4.57
CA ALA A 14 28.39 4.39 5.60
C ALA A 14 27.16 4.54 6.53
N ALA A 15 26.39 5.64 6.40
CA ALA A 15 25.30 5.93 7.36
C ALA A 15 23.89 5.45 6.95
N VAL A 16 23.69 5.06 5.70
CA VAL A 16 22.33 4.67 5.22
C VAL A 16 22.01 3.19 5.46
N CYS A 17 23.02 2.32 5.56
CA CYS A 17 22.78 0.88 5.76
C CYS A 17 22.41 0.45 7.18
N LEU A 18 22.57 1.28 8.20
CA LEU A 18 22.32 0.89 9.59
C LEU A 18 20.90 1.19 10.10
N LEU A 19 20.13 2.02 9.40
CA LEU A 19 18.72 2.29 9.76
C LEU A 19 17.74 1.24 9.26
N VAL A 20 18.10 0.45 8.25
CA VAL A 20 17.23 -0.62 7.71
C VAL A 20 17.20 -1.83 8.64
N PHE A 21 18.25 -2.09 9.45
CA PHE A 21 18.29 -3.23 10.36
C PHE A 21 17.53 -3.05 11.68
N GLY A 22 17.18 -1.82 12.06
CA GLY A 22 16.43 -1.54 13.29
C GLY A 22 14.91 -1.74 13.15
N LEU A 23 14.37 -1.51 11.97
CA LEU A 23 12.92 -1.63 11.69
C LEU A 23 12.47 -3.07 11.44
N THR A 24 13.37 -3.95 11.02
CA THR A 24 13.06 -5.35 10.74
C THR A 24 12.76 -6.17 12.00
N ARG A 25 13.29 -5.80 13.16
CA ARG A 25 13.04 -6.55 14.41
C ARG A 25 11.66 -6.33 14.98
N ALA A 26 11.13 -5.11 14.96
CA ALA A 26 9.79 -4.82 15.48
C ALA A 26 8.68 -5.38 14.58
N GLY A 27 8.86 -5.29 13.24
CA GLY A 27 7.93 -5.88 12.28
C GLY A 27 7.94 -7.41 12.31
N ALA A 28 9.12 -8.03 12.40
CA ALA A 28 9.27 -9.47 12.50
C ALA A 28 8.69 -10.04 13.81
N GLN A 29 8.78 -9.31 14.93
CA GLN A 29 8.18 -9.74 16.20
C GLN A 29 6.65 -9.65 16.18
N ALA A 30 6.07 -8.64 15.52
CA ALA A 30 4.61 -8.55 15.36
C ALA A 30 4.07 -9.65 14.44
N ALA A 31 4.79 -9.97 13.36
CA ALA A 31 4.46 -11.07 12.45
C ALA A 31 4.51 -12.43 13.15
N GLN A 32 5.58 -12.71 13.89
CA GLN A 32 5.73 -13.96 14.67
C GLN A 32 4.68 -14.13 15.76
N ALA A 33 4.18 -13.02 16.34
CA ALA A 33 3.11 -13.08 17.34
C ALA A 33 1.75 -13.47 16.75
N ALA A 34 1.48 -13.11 15.49
CA ALA A 34 0.25 -13.48 14.78
C ALA A 34 0.23 -14.99 14.44
N ASP A 35 1.35 -15.55 14.01
CA ASP A 35 1.47 -16.99 13.68
C ASP A 35 1.23 -17.94 14.86
N HIS A 36 1.22 -17.42 16.09
CA HIS A 36 0.99 -18.21 17.31
C HIS A 36 -0.44 -18.13 17.85
N LEU A 37 -1.33 -17.37 17.18
CA LEU A 37 -2.74 -17.35 17.59
C LEU A 37 -3.43 -18.65 17.13
N PRO A 38 -4.08 -19.40 18.04
CA PRO A 38 -4.81 -20.59 17.65
C PRO A 38 -5.88 -20.27 16.59
N GLY A 39 -5.79 -20.94 15.43
CA GLY A 39 -6.74 -20.76 14.34
C GLY A 39 -6.39 -19.66 13.34
N TYR A 40 -5.31 -18.88 13.54
CA TYR A 40 -4.83 -17.97 12.50
C TYR A 40 -4.05 -18.76 11.44
N GLN A 41 -4.54 -18.69 10.20
CA GLN A 41 -3.80 -19.18 9.03
C GLN A 41 -3.35 -17.97 8.22
N ALA A 42 -2.05 -17.80 8.07
CA ALA A 42 -1.51 -16.76 7.20
C ALA A 42 -1.90 -17.05 5.74
N ILE A 43 -2.50 -16.08 5.08
CA ILE A 43 -2.83 -16.16 3.65
C ILE A 43 -1.54 -16.00 2.84
N SER A 44 -1.25 -16.94 1.96
CA SER A 44 -0.09 -16.87 1.07
C SER A 44 -0.42 -16.12 -0.22
N MET A 45 0.60 -15.59 -0.91
CA MET A 45 0.42 -15.01 -2.25
C MET A 45 -0.23 -15.99 -3.25
N LYS A 46 -0.02 -17.30 -3.07
CA LYS A 46 -0.67 -18.33 -3.90
C LYS A 46 -2.18 -18.35 -3.66
N ASP A 47 -2.61 -18.19 -2.42
CA ASP A 47 -4.02 -18.12 -2.06
C ASP A 47 -4.64 -16.83 -2.61
N ASP A 48 -3.95 -15.70 -2.47
CA ASP A 48 -4.36 -14.42 -3.04
C ASP A 48 -4.54 -14.50 -4.56
N LEU A 49 -3.58 -15.08 -5.27
CA LEU A 49 -3.67 -15.29 -6.72
C LEU A 49 -4.83 -16.20 -7.14
N ALA A 50 -5.20 -17.17 -6.31
CA ALA A 50 -6.32 -18.07 -6.58
C ALA A 50 -7.69 -17.40 -6.39
N HIS A 51 -7.77 -16.35 -5.55
CA HIS A 51 -9.01 -15.66 -5.21
C HIS A 51 -9.14 -14.25 -5.79
N ARG A 52 -8.11 -13.79 -6.53
CA ARG A 52 -8.08 -12.44 -7.11
C ARG A 52 -9.30 -12.11 -7.94
N SER A 53 -9.70 -10.86 -7.95
CA SER A 53 -10.76 -10.39 -8.84
C SER A 53 -10.31 -10.41 -10.31
N PRO A 54 -11.11 -11.00 -11.22
CA PRO A 54 -10.79 -10.98 -12.66
C PRO A 54 -11.03 -9.59 -13.31
N ASP A 55 -11.74 -8.70 -12.63
CA ASP A 55 -12.28 -7.46 -13.22
C ASP A 55 -11.35 -6.25 -13.05
N ILE A 56 -10.22 -6.42 -12.36
CA ILE A 56 -9.27 -5.33 -12.13
C ILE A 56 -8.47 -5.02 -13.41
N HIS A 57 -8.42 -3.75 -13.75
CA HIS A 57 -7.68 -3.23 -14.90
C HIS A 57 -6.21 -3.03 -14.55
N TRP A 58 -5.42 -4.08 -14.71
CA TRP A 58 -3.99 -4.02 -14.44
C TRP A 58 -3.25 -3.26 -15.53
N PRO A 59 -2.43 -2.25 -15.19
CA PRO A 59 -1.53 -1.66 -16.16
C PRO A 59 -0.43 -2.64 -16.56
N ALA A 60 0.09 -2.47 -17.78
CA ALA A 60 1.14 -3.33 -18.31
C ALA A 60 2.34 -3.42 -17.36
N GLY A 61 2.76 -4.63 -17.04
CA GLY A 61 3.87 -4.92 -16.13
C GLY A 61 3.45 -5.15 -14.67
N PHE A 62 2.16 -4.96 -14.34
CA PHE A 62 1.62 -5.19 -12.99
C PHE A 62 0.57 -6.31 -12.97
N GLU A 63 0.54 -7.16 -13.99
CA GLU A 63 -0.37 -8.31 -14.01
C GLU A 63 -0.04 -9.26 -12.84
N PRO A 64 -1.04 -9.70 -12.04
CA PRO A 64 -0.82 -10.49 -10.82
C PRO A 64 0.06 -11.74 -11.01
N GLU A 65 -0.07 -12.40 -12.16
CA GLU A 65 0.68 -13.62 -12.48
C GLU A 65 2.18 -13.37 -12.70
N LYS A 66 2.57 -12.12 -12.93
CA LYS A 66 3.96 -11.70 -13.16
C LYS A 66 4.53 -10.93 -11.97
N ALA A 67 3.70 -10.63 -10.98
CA ALA A 67 4.11 -9.86 -9.81
C ALA A 67 5.11 -10.65 -8.94
N ASP A 68 6.06 -9.94 -8.37
CA ASP A 68 6.98 -10.47 -7.36
C ASP A 68 6.32 -10.61 -5.99
N LEU A 69 5.32 -9.77 -5.70
CA LEU A 69 4.42 -9.85 -4.55
C LEU A 69 3.02 -9.41 -4.98
N PHE A 70 2.01 -10.13 -4.52
CA PHE A 70 0.60 -9.82 -4.79
C PHE A 70 -0.22 -10.07 -3.53
N ALA A 71 -1.22 -9.22 -3.28
CA ALA A 71 -2.24 -9.42 -2.27
C ALA A 71 -3.62 -9.13 -2.84
N HIS A 72 -4.57 -9.99 -2.50
CA HIS A 72 -5.99 -9.84 -2.75
C HIS A 72 -6.72 -9.80 -1.41
N ASN A 73 -7.53 -8.77 -1.21
CA ASN A 73 -8.38 -8.64 -0.02
C ASN A 73 -9.74 -8.11 -0.46
N ASP A 74 -10.80 -8.61 0.16
CA ASP A 74 -12.13 -8.09 -0.06
C ASP A 74 -12.97 -8.07 1.21
N LEU A 75 -13.98 -7.22 1.26
CA LEU A 75 -14.87 -7.11 2.42
C LEU A 75 -16.21 -6.47 2.04
N ILE A 76 -17.31 -7.03 2.56
CA ILE A 76 -18.61 -6.39 2.50
C ILE A 76 -18.76 -5.37 3.64
N ILE A 77 -19.07 -4.13 3.29
CA ILE A 77 -19.30 -3.02 4.20
C ILE A 77 -20.78 -2.65 4.19
N ASN A 78 -21.41 -2.59 5.37
CA ASN A 78 -22.81 -2.21 5.52
C ASN A 78 -23.02 -0.68 5.43
N ALA A 79 -22.63 -0.14 4.29
CA ALA A 79 -22.78 1.25 3.90
C ALA A 79 -22.82 1.34 2.37
N SER A 80 -23.38 2.41 1.80
CA SER A 80 -23.36 2.60 0.35
C SER A 80 -21.92 2.79 -0.17
N CYS A 81 -21.67 2.37 -1.41
CA CYS A 81 -20.35 2.58 -2.04
C CYS A 81 -19.96 4.08 -2.12
N GLU A 82 -20.91 4.99 -2.26
CA GLU A 82 -20.65 6.43 -2.18
C GLU A 82 -20.05 6.83 -0.82
N ARG A 83 -20.61 6.29 0.27
CA ARG A 83 -20.11 6.58 1.62
C ARG A 83 -18.71 6.00 1.83
N VAL A 84 -18.49 4.76 1.42
CA VAL A 84 -17.17 4.12 1.45
C VAL A 84 -16.15 4.94 0.66
N TRP A 85 -16.53 5.34 -0.55
CA TRP A 85 -15.69 6.15 -1.44
C TRP A 85 -15.21 7.44 -0.80
N THR A 86 -16.08 8.14 -0.05
CA THR A 86 -15.69 9.40 0.61
C THR A 86 -14.54 9.22 1.59
N HIS A 87 -14.44 8.07 2.25
CA HIS A 87 -13.33 7.75 3.15
C HIS A 87 -12.05 7.39 2.37
N ILE A 88 -12.18 6.65 1.27
CA ILE A 88 -11.03 6.24 0.43
C ILE A 88 -10.35 7.47 -0.17
N ILE A 89 -11.10 8.37 -0.81
CA ILE A 89 -10.50 9.53 -1.48
C ILE A 89 -10.00 10.62 -0.53
N ALA A 90 -10.45 10.63 0.73
CA ALA A 90 -10.03 11.59 1.74
C ALA A 90 -8.65 11.23 2.35
N ALA A 91 -7.63 11.04 1.50
CA ALA A 91 -6.33 10.50 1.89
C ALA A 91 -5.66 11.25 3.05
N LYS A 92 -5.81 12.57 3.14
CA LYS A 92 -5.30 13.38 4.27
C LYS A 92 -5.88 12.95 5.63
N ARG A 93 -7.00 12.22 5.62
CA ARG A 93 -7.64 11.71 6.84
C ARG A 93 -7.23 10.28 7.20
N TRP A 94 -6.58 9.52 6.29
CA TRP A 94 -6.15 8.15 6.58
C TRP A 94 -5.38 8.03 7.89
N PRO A 95 -4.42 8.92 8.23
CA PRO A 95 -3.70 8.81 9.51
C PRO A 95 -4.57 8.85 10.77
N THR A 96 -5.83 9.28 10.66
CA THR A 96 -6.75 9.34 11.80
C THR A 96 -7.46 8.02 12.09
N TRP A 97 -7.43 7.07 11.14
CA TRP A 97 -8.15 5.81 11.27
C TRP A 97 -7.42 4.57 10.71
N TYR A 98 -6.40 4.75 9.83
CA TYR A 98 -5.56 3.68 9.34
C TYR A 98 -4.14 3.80 9.91
N PRO A 99 -3.75 2.92 10.86
CA PRO A 99 -2.49 3.06 11.61
C PRO A 99 -1.21 3.01 10.76
N ASN A 100 -1.26 2.36 9.58
CA ASN A 100 -0.12 2.29 8.66
C ASN A 100 0.05 3.54 7.80
N SER A 101 -0.84 4.54 7.92
CA SER A 101 -0.76 5.78 7.14
C SER A 101 -0.27 6.94 8.00
N LYS A 102 0.73 7.68 7.49
CA LYS A 102 1.25 8.92 8.10
C LYS A 102 1.64 9.92 7.02
N ASP A 103 1.78 11.18 7.42
CA ASP A 103 2.39 12.26 6.64
C ASP A 103 1.82 12.39 5.22
N VAL A 104 0.48 12.32 5.09
CA VAL A 104 -0.18 12.37 3.78
C VAL A 104 -0.22 13.79 3.24
N GLU A 105 0.42 14.01 2.10
CA GLU A 105 0.45 15.29 1.37
C GLU A 105 -0.06 15.09 -0.06
N ILE A 106 -1.11 15.81 -0.45
CA ILE A 106 -1.63 15.84 -1.82
C ILE A 106 -1.03 17.03 -2.54
N GLN A 107 -0.33 16.79 -3.66
CA GLN A 107 0.22 17.87 -4.49
C GLN A 107 -0.91 18.70 -5.12
N GLY A 108 -0.67 19.99 -5.32
CA GLY A 108 -1.67 20.90 -5.86
C GLY A 108 -2.70 21.41 -4.85
N GLY A 109 -2.68 20.91 -3.60
CA GLY A 109 -3.52 21.44 -2.52
C GLY A 109 -4.96 20.91 -2.50
N ASP A 110 -5.33 19.97 -3.38
CA ASP A 110 -6.64 19.34 -3.37
C ASP A 110 -6.95 18.70 -2.00
N PRO A 111 -8.21 18.74 -1.56
CA PRO A 111 -8.61 18.13 -0.29
C PRO A 111 -8.71 16.61 -0.36
N VAL A 112 -8.92 16.03 -1.55
CA VAL A 112 -9.17 14.61 -1.81
C VAL A 112 -8.43 14.13 -3.05
N LEU A 113 -8.27 12.79 -3.18
CA LEU A 113 -7.75 12.19 -4.41
C LEU A 113 -8.73 12.36 -5.56
N ARG A 114 -8.18 12.60 -6.75
CA ARG A 114 -8.88 12.72 -8.04
C ARG A 114 -8.06 12.05 -9.12
N ASP A 115 -8.56 12.08 -10.33
CA ASP A 115 -7.78 11.64 -11.50
C ASP A 115 -6.43 12.37 -11.58
N ALA A 116 -5.38 11.63 -11.93
CA ALA A 116 -3.99 12.08 -12.06
C ALA A 116 -3.38 12.75 -10.80
N THR A 117 -4.04 12.70 -9.64
CA THR A 117 -3.51 13.23 -8.38
C THR A 117 -2.19 12.55 -8.03
N VAL A 118 -1.18 13.36 -7.67
CA VAL A 118 0.07 12.89 -7.07
C VAL A 118 0.02 13.19 -5.57
N PHE A 119 0.38 12.20 -4.75
CA PHE A 119 0.42 12.36 -3.30
C PHE A 119 1.60 11.60 -2.69
N ARG A 120 2.06 12.07 -1.56
CA ARG A 120 3.12 11.44 -0.76
C ARG A 120 2.58 11.03 0.58
N TRP A 121 3.05 9.93 1.08
CA TRP A 121 2.66 9.41 2.38
C TRP A 121 3.67 8.40 2.90
N THR A 122 3.55 8.04 4.17
CA THR A 122 4.33 6.97 4.77
C THR A 122 3.41 5.78 5.04
N THR A 123 3.74 4.61 4.51
CA THR A 123 3.04 3.34 4.80
C THR A 123 4.06 2.24 5.07
N PHE A 124 3.77 1.35 6.02
CA PHE A 124 4.71 0.34 6.54
C PHE A 124 6.07 0.92 6.95
N GLY A 125 6.11 2.20 7.34
CA GLY A 125 7.35 2.92 7.67
C GLY A 125 8.16 3.39 6.47
N LEU A 126 7.67 3.20 5.25
CA LEU A 126 8.32 3.60 4.01
C LEU A 126 7.69 4.88 3.45
N ALA A 127 8.51 5.85 3.05
CA ALA A 127 8.05 7.01 2.31
C ALA A 127 7.71 6.62 0.87
N ILE A 128 6.46 6.84 0.47
CA ILE A 128 5.94 6.48 -0.85
C ILE A 128 5.43 7.74 -1.56
N GLU A 129 5.74 7.86 -2.83
CA GLU A 129 5.04 8.74 -3.76
C GLU A 129 4.05 7.89 -4.56
N SER A 130 2.84 8.41 -4.74
CA SER A 130 1.77 7.71 -5.44
C SER A 130 1.15 8.62 -6.48
N LYS A 131 0.76 8.03 -7.64
CA LYS A 131 0.08 8.74 -8.71
C LYS A 131 -1.18 8.00 -9.11
N VAL A 132 -2.33 8.65 -8.96
CA VAL A 132 -3.61 8.10 -9.41
C VAL A 132 -3.57 7.88 -10.92
N HIS A 133 -3.96 6.69 -11.34
CA HIS A 133 -3.97 6.22 -12.73
C HIS A 133 -5.37 5.84 -13.19
N GLU A 134 -6.18 5.23 -12.35
CA GLU A 134 -7.59 4.95 -12.62
C GLU A 134 -8.45 5.71 -11.61
N TYR A 135 -9.49 6.38 -12.10
CA TYR A 135 -10.45 7.10 -11.27
C TYR A 135 -11.84 7.07 -11.91
N VAL A 136 -12.73 6.26 -11.35
CA VAL A 136 -14.14 6.21 -11.70
C VAL A 136 -14.95 6.46 -10.43
N LEU A 137 -15.64 7.57 -10.38
CA LEU A 137 -16.36 8.06 -9.19
C LEU A 137 -17.23 6.96 -8.56
N ASN A 138 -17.06 6.73 -7.26
CA ASN A 138 -17.77 5.75 -6.44
C ASN A 138 -17.61 4.28 -6.88
N GLN A 139 -16.67 3.97 -7.79
CA GLN A 139 -16.50 2.63 -8.35
C GLN A 139 -15.05 2.14 -8.32
N ARG A 140 -14.09 2.90 -8.89
CA ARG A 140 -12.73 2.42 -9.06
C ARG A 140 -11.70 3.51 -8.80
N LEU A 141 -10.68 3.16 -8.05
CA LEU A 141 -9.52 3.99 -7.80
C LEU A 141 -8.27 3.11 -7.86
N GLY A 142 -7.33 3.45 -8.73
CA GLY A 142 -6.05 2.78 -8.80
C GLY A 142 -4.90 3.77 -8.87
N TRP A 143 -3.76 3.44 -8.26
CA TRP A 143 -2.58 4.29 -8.31
C TRP A 143 -1.28 3.49 -8.35
N TYR A 144 -0.27 4.07 -8.96
CA TYR A 144 1.09 3.61 -8.85
C TYR A 144 1.69 4.04 -7.51
N GLY A 145 2.48 3.15 -6.89
CA GLY A 145 3.27 3.42 -5.68
C GLY A 145 4.76 3.22 -5.96
N TYR A 146 5.60 4.12 -5.48
CA TYR A 146 7.05 4.08 -5.68
C TYR A 146 7.79 4.89 -4.63
N ALA A 147 9.08 4.57 -4.42
CA ALA A 147 9.94 5.44 -3.62
C ALA A 147 10.09 6.81 -4.31
N PRO A 148 10.12 7.94 -3.59
CA PRO A 148 10.21 9.27 -4.21
C PRO A 148 11.36 9.37 -5.21
N GLY A 149 11.03 9.72 -6.46
CA GLY A 149 11.99 9.85 -7.56
C GLY A 149 12.41 8.55 -8.24
N ALA A 150 11.79 7.42 -7.90
CA ALA A 150 12.01 6.12 -8.55
C ALA A 150 10.90 5.80 -9.58
N GLU A 151 11.10 4.71 -10.32
CA GLU A 151 10.05 4.14 -11.18
C GLU A 151 8.99 3.41 -10.34
N PRO A 152 7.74 3.31 -10.83
CA PRO A 152 6.67 2.56 -10.15
C PRO A 152 7.04 1.10 -9.88
N THR A 153 6.85 0.69 -8.62
CA THR A 153 7.09 -0.68 -8.17
C THR A 153 5.85 -1.36 -7.64
N PHE A 154 4.79 -0.61 -7.35
CA PHE A 154 3.50 -1.12 -6.92
C PHE A 154 2.37 -0.53 -7.76
N TYR A 155 1.31 -1.30 -7.94
CA TYR A 155 0.02 -0.83 -8.40
C TYR A 155 -1.06 -1.31 -7.43
N HIS A 156 -1.72 -0.36 -6.78
CA HIS A 156 -2.77 -0.59 -5.80
C HIS A 156 -4.13 -0.22 -6.39
N SER A 157 -5.15 -1.03 -6.15
CA SER A 157 -6.49 -0.82 -6.67
C SER A 157 -7.57 -0.97 -5.60
N TRP A 158 -8.63 -0.17 -5.73
CA TRP A 158 -9.89 -0.25 -5.01
C TRP A 158 -11.02 -0.37 -6.01
N TYR A 159 -11.79 -1.44 -5.94
CA TYR A 159 -13.00 -1.63 -6.72
C TYR A 159 -14.19 -1.74 -5.77
N LEU A 160 -15.25 -0.98 -6.04
CA LEU A 160 -16.44 -0.86 -5.21
C LEU A 160 -17.65 -1.34 -6.00
N GLU A 161 -18.27 -2.39 -5.54
CA GLU A 161 -19.40 -3.06 -6.18
C GLU A 161 -20.64 -2.95 -5.30
N PRO A 162 -21.71 -2.23 -5.74
CA PRO A 162 -22.93 -2.11 -4.96
C PRO A 162 -23.65 -3.46 -4.79
N GLU A 163 -23.93 -3.84 -3.54
CA GLU A 163 -24.74 -4.99 -3.19
C GLU A 163 -25.98 -4.57 -2.39
N GLY A 164 -27.02 -4.15 -3.08
CA GLY A 164 -28.22 -3.57 -2.45
C GLY A 164 -27.89 -2.26 -1.73
N THR A 165 -27.97 -2.24 -0.39
CA THR A 165 -27.58 -1.09 0.45
C THR A 165 -26.15 -1.17 0.97
N MET A 166 -25.44 -2.25 0.68
CA MET A 166 -24.05 -2.52 1.08
C MET A 166 -23.09 -2.24 -0.07
N CYS A 167 -21.81 -2.24 0.23
CA CYS A 167 -20.74 -2.13 -0.73
C CYS A 167 -19.75 -3.29 -0.54
N HIS A 168 -19.58 -4.11 -1.58
CA HIS A 168 -18.47 -5.04 -1.66
C HIS A 168 -17.24 -4.25 -2.12
N VAL A 169 -16.19 -4.29 -1.32
CA VAL A 169 -14.94 -3.59 -1.58
C VAL A 169 -13.87 -4.62 -1.87
N VAL A 170 -13.29 -4.55 -3.06
CA VAL A 170 -12.12 -5.34 -3.46
C VAL A 170 -10.91 -4.43 -3.44
N MET A 171 -9.83 -4.91 -2.86
CA MET A 171 -8.55 -4.20 -2.74
C MET A 171 -7.42 -5.14 -3.10
N ASP A 172 -6.84 -4.94 -4.28
CA ASP A 172 -5.73 -5.74 -4.79
C ASP A 172 -4.49 -4.87 -4.97
N GLU A 173 -3.32 -5.44 -4.73
CA GLU A 173 -2.04 -4.78 -4.99
C GLU A 173 -1.03 -5.74 -5.60
N ALA A 174 -0.42 -5.31 -6.70
CA ALA A 174 0.68 -6.00 -7.37
C ALA A 174 1.98 -5.22 -7.19
N GLY A 175 3.03 -5.90 -6.76
CA GLY A 175 4.36 -5.33 -6.62
C GLY A 175 5.36 -6.03 -7.52
N VAL A 176 6.28 -5.26 -8.11
CA VAL A 176 7.28 -5.75 -9.07
C VAL A 176 8.68 -5.23 -8.74
N GLY A 177 9.68 -6.03 -9.04
CA GLY A 177 11.08 -5.65 -8.92
C GLY A 177 11.82 -6.33 -7.77
N LYS A 178 13.13 -6.22 -7.81
CA LYS A 178 14.05 -6.93 -6.93
C LYS A 178 13.82 -6.67 -5.44
N ASP A 179 13.49 -5.43 -5.09
CA ASP A 179 13.27 -5.05 -3.68
C ASP A 179 11.93 -5.62 -3.17
N VAL A 180 10.92 -5.66 -4.04
CA VAL A 180 9.63 -6.30 -3.76
C VAL A 180 9.79 -7.81 -3.60
N ALA A 181 10.56 -8.47 -4.47
CA ALA A 181 10.90 -9.89 -4.32
C ALA A 181 11.65 -10.18 -3.00
N SER A 182 12.47 -9.24 -2.55
CA SER A 182 13.17 -9.34 -1.26
C SER A 182 12.21 -9.16 -0.08
N LEU A 183 11.23 -8.25 -0.19
CA LEU A 183 10.16 -8.07 0.78
C LEU A 183 9.36 -9.37 0.92
N ARG A 184 8.92 -9.96 -0.20
CA ARG A 184 8.21 -11.25 -0.18
C ARG A 184 8.99 -12.34 0.54
N LYS A 185 10.30 -12.45 0.31
CA LYS A 185 11.14 -13.45 0.99
C LYS A 185 11.23 -13.23 2.50
N SER A 186 11.14 -11.99 2.96
CA SER A 186 11.20 -11.65 4.38
C SER A 186 9.87 -11.85 5.09
N ASP A 187 8.76 -11.51 4.44
CA ASP A 187 7.40 -11.62 4.95
C ASP A 187 6.38 -11.55 3.81
N GLU A 188 6.04 -12.72 3.25
CA GLU A 188 5.09 -12.83 2.14
C GLU A 188 3.70 -12.29 2.46
N THR A 189 3.30 -12.32 3.72
CA THR A 189 1.94 -11.98 4.16
C THR A 189 1.80 -10.54 4.66
N LEU A 190 2.87 -9.76 4.71
CA LEU A 190 2.86 -8.41 5.25
C LEU A 190 1.84 -7.50 4.56
N MET A 191 1.82 -7.52 3.23
CA MET A 191 0.93 -6.69 2.42
C MET A 191 -0.54 -7.10 2.65
N HIS A 192 -0.84 -8.39 2.59
CA HIS A 192 -2.19 -8.91 2.85
C HIS A 192 -2.71 -8.50 4.23
N ARG A 193 -1.93 -8.68 5.29
CA ARG A 193 -2.33 -8.29 6.65
C ARG A 193 -2.52 -6.77 6.80
N GLY A 194 -1.72 -5.99 6.09
CA GLY A 194 -1.88 -4.53 6.06
C GLY A 194 -3.19 -4.11 5.39
N HIS A 195 -3.57 -4.80 4.32
CA HIS A 195 -4.84 -4.58 3.63
C HIS A 195 -6.03 -5.01 4.48
N ASP A 196 -5.97 -6.16 5.17
CA ASP A 196 -6.98 -6.58 6.13
C ASP A 196 -7.26 -5.50 7.18
N LEU A 197 -6.20 -4.93 7.74
CA LEU A 197 -6.32 -3.84 8.71
C LEU A 197 -6.95 -2.59 8.06
N TRP A 198 -6.59 -2.27 6.81
CA TRP A 198 -7.15 -1.13 6.12
C TRP A 198 -8.63 -1.31 5.85
N LEU A 199 -9.04 -2.46 5.32
CA LEU A 199 -10.45 -2.80 5.09
C LEU A 199 -11.26 -2.82 6.40
N ALA A 200 -10.73 -3.40 7.47
CA ALA A 200 -11.41 -3.45 8.76
C ALA A 200 -11.64 -2.03 9.35
N THR A 201 -10.63 -1.16 9.26
CA THR A 201 -10.76 0.21 9.73
C THR A 201 -11.64 1.07 8.82
N LEU A 202 -11.60 0.86 7.50
CA LEU A 202 -12.50 1.49 6.54
C LEU A 202 -13.96 1.10 6.81
N LYS A 203 -14.24 -0.19 7.05
CA LYS A 203 -15.55 -0.70 7.43
C LYS A 203 -16.04 0.00 8.70
N TRP A 204 -15.21 0.04 9.74
CA TRP A 204 -15.53 0.76 10.96
C TRP A 204 -15.93 2.21 10.69
N MET A 205 -15.16 2.95 9.88
CA MET A 205 -15.43 4.34 9.56
C MET A 205 -16.70 4.53 8.75
N ALA A 206 -16.94 3.69 7.75
CA ALA A 206 -18.07 3.81 6.86
C ALA A 206 -19.41 3.41 7.52
N GLU A 207 -19.40 2.51 8.50
CA GLU A 207 -20.59 2.04 9.21
C GLU A 207 -21.02 2.93 10.40
N GLN A 208 -20.21 3.93 10.79
CA GLN A 208 -20.62 4.90 11.84
C GLN A 208 -21.84 5.71 11.34
N LYS A 209 -22.81 5.97 12.25
CA LYS A 209 -24.01 6.76 11.94
C LYS A 209 -23.76 8.26 12.07
#